data_b5f359bd2283941c23ac130fe839bf51
#
_entry.id   b5f359bd2283941c23ac130fe839bf51
#
_cell.length_a   1.000
_cell.length_b   1.000
_cell.length_c   1.000
_cell.angle_alpha   90.00
_cell.angle_beta   90.00
_cell.angle_gamma   90.00
#
_symmetry.space_group_name_H-M   'P 1'
#
loop_
_entity.id
_entity.type
_entity.pdbx_description
1 polymer ?
#
loop_
_entity_poly.entity_id
_entity_poly.type
_entity_poly.pdbx_seq_one_letter_code
_entity_poly.pdbx_strand_id
1 'polypeptide(L)'
;MCRDNFRKLFGGATDEIGIALQTSSMNLPRRHFLGSTALVFGSTVLDALTTPTWTWKNGLFLDSSSPSPYSPVQFVDVAREAGLNIPNVWGDPNHKRYIIEAKGSGLAFFDYDNDGWLDIYLTNGTRLGEKWPEGTAPTSQLYKNNRDGTFTNVTERSGLARTGWQTGVCVGDYDNDGWDDLFCCFWGHNILFRNNGDGTFADVTRNARVYDEQIRWGAGCSFLDYDRDGHLDLFVCNYIKLDPAKTPGPGDPPVCQWKGIPVMCGPRGLPGDTNALYHNNGDGTFTDVSEKSGILKPGPRYSITSVSYDFDNDGWPDIYVAVDSEPSILFHNNHDGTFTDVAVMSGCAYSENGHEQAGMGVGVADYDCDGWLDIFKTNFADDTSNLYHNNGDGTFSDVSFSAGVGINNQYVAWGCGFIDYDNDGWPDIMQINGHVYPEIDIHDIGQNYKNPRLVYKNLGNGKFKDVSSTMGPGITERFSSRGAAFGDYDNDGDVDVLILNMSDLPSLLRNDGGSQQNWIKIKLIGTKCNRTAIGARVRVVTGKHSQIDEVHSGGSVMSQSDLRLHFGLGKAPVVDLIEVKWPTTQKIEKFSQVKPNQIVIIREGSGSVDVFNPKAK
;
A
#
# COMPACT_ATOMS: atom_id res chain seq x y z
N MET A 1 -39.08 -18.70 21.92
CA MET A 1 -39.45 -17.94 23.13
C MET A 1 -38.54 -16.72 23.17
N CYS A 2 -39.04 -15.62 22.70
CA CYS A 2 -38.65 -14.24 22.98
C CYS A 2 -39.27 -13.34 21.91
N ARG A 3 -40.58 -13.24 21.99
CA ARG A 3 -41.38 -12.12 21.48
C ARG A 3 -42.21 -11.71 22.67
N ASP A 4 -41.76 -10.67 23.37
CA ASP A 4 -42.57 -9.86 24.30
C ASP A 4 -41.60 -9.10 25.20
N ASN A 5 -41.23 -7.88 24.78
CA ASN A 5 -40.81 -6.76 25.62
C ASN A 5 -40.44 -5.51 24.77
N PHE A 6 -41.44 -5.04 24.01
CA PHE A 6 -41.39 -3.70 23.42
C PHE A 6 -42.78 -3.04 23.47
N ARG A 7 -43.27 -2.86 24.66
CA ARG A 7 -44.49 -2.05 24.90
C ARG A 7 -44.48 -1.53 26.33
N LYS A 8 -43.65 -0.51 26.54
CA LYS A 8 -43.84 0.46 27.65
C LYS A 8 -42.78 1.54 27.45
N LEU A 9 -43.16 2.57 26.75
CA LEU A 9 -42.68 3.97 26.84
C LEU A 9 -43.13 4.68 25.54
N PHE A 10 -44.16 5.40 25.68
CA PHE A 10 -44.74 6.52 24.90
C PHE A 10 -46.24 6.30 24.72
N GLY A 11 -47.00 6.96 25.59
CA GLY A 11 -48.46 7.08 25.52
C GLY A 11 -48.84 8.25 24.64
N GLY A 12 -49.95 8.06 23.91
CA GLY A 12 -50.99 9.04 23.66
C GLY A 12 -50.81 9.98 22.50
N ALA A 13 -51.50 9.68 21.39
CA ALA A 13 -52.56 10.52 20.82
C ALA A 13 -52.96 9.99 19.45
N THR A 14 -54.23 9.70 19.33
CA THR A 14 -54.99 9.37 18.12
C THR A 14 -55.20 10.60 17.27
N ASP A 15 -55.07 10.49 15.93
CA ASP A 15 -56.06 11.01 14.99
C ASP A 15 -55.92 10.37 13.61
N GLU A 16 -57.05 9.95 13.06
CA GLU A 16 -57.27 9.27 11.81
C GLU A 16 -57.03 10.19 10.61
N ILE A 17 -56.33 9.70 9.59
CA ILE A 17 -56.58 10.08 8.20
C ILE A 17 -56.38 8.83 7.34
N GLY A 18 -57.50 8.34 6.80
CA GLY A 18 -57.51 7.25 5.81
C GLY A 18 -57.15 7.75 4.42
N ILE A 19 -56.28 7.03 3.73
CA ILE A 19 -56.12 7.11 2.29
C ILE A 19 -56.12 5.68 1.73
N ALA A 20 -57.04 5.48 0.78
CA ALA A 20 -57.32 4.22 0.13
C ALA A 20 -56.18 3.76 -0.80
N LEU A 21 -55.85 2.49 -0.69
CA LEU A 21 -55.03 1.76 -1.67
C LEU A 21 -55.93 1.32 -2.83
N GLN A 22 -55.70 1.85 -4.02
CA GLN A 22 -56.20 1.28 -5.27
C GLN A 22 -55.09 0.47 -5.94
N THR A 23 -55.30 -0.86 -5.97
CA THR A 23 -54.58 -1.80 -6.80
C THR A 23 -55.11 -1.75 -8.21
N SER A 24 -54.28 -1.50 -9.21
CA SER A 24 -54.59 -1.78 -10.59
C SER A 24 -53.52 -2.71 -11.19
N SER A 25 -53.95 -3.92 -11.42
CA SER A 25 -53.27 -4.93 -12.21
C SER A 25 -53.37 -4.57 -13.70
N MET A 26 -52.27 -4.53 -14.43
CA MET A 26 -52.28 -4.57 -15.90
C MET A 26 -51.53 -5.80 -16.40
N ASN A 27 -52.35 -6.72 -16.97
CA ASN A 27 -51.93 -7.83 -17.81
C ASN A 27 -51.57 -7.29 -19.21
N LEU A 28 -50.46 -7.72 -19.78
CA LEU A 28 -50.16 -7.59 -21.20
C LEU A 28 -50.00 -8.98 -21.81
N PRO A 29 -50.63 -9.24 -22.98
CA PRO A 29 -50.68 -10.56 -23.59
C PRO A 29 -49.53 -10.82 -24.57
N ARG A 30 -49.09 -12.08 -24.59
CA ARG A 30 -48.27 -12.67 -25.65
C ARG A 30 -49.04 -12.71 -26.96
N ARG A 31 -48.40 -12.34 -28.08
CA ARG A 31 -48.82 -12.85 -29.41
C ARG A 31 -47.60 -13.18 -30.26
N HIS A 32 -47.54 -14.45 -30.67
CA HIS A 32 -46.83 -14.99 -31.81
C HIS A 32 -47.39 -14.40 -33.12
N PHE A 33 -46.52 -14.21 -34.12
CA PHE A 33 -46.93 -14.32 -35.50
C PHE A 33 -45.76 -14.88 -36.35
N LEU A 34 -46.10 -16.00 -37.00
CA LEU A 34 -45.40 -16.66 -38.09
C LEU A 34 -46.02 -16.23 -39.43
N GLY A 35 -45.24 -16.32 -40.50
CA GLY A 35 -45.78 -16.58 -41.85
C GLY A 35 -45.53 -15.47 -42.87
N SER A 36 -44.61 -15.60 -43.74
CA SER A 36 -44.59 -16.28 -45.05
C SER A 36 -45.06 -15.43 -46.24
N THR A 37 -44.34 -15.62 -47.37
CA THR A 37 -44.61 -15.48 -48.78
C THR A 37 -44.51 -14.09 -49.42
N ALA A 38 -43.68 -13.84 -50.36
CA ALA A 38 -43.22 -14.45 -51.65
C ALA A 38 -43.70 -13.65 -52.88
N LEU A 39 -42.79 -13.50 -53.85
CA LEU A 39 -42.98 -13.30 -55.29
C LEU A 39 -43.31 -11.87 -55.80
N VAL A 40 -42.81 -11.30 -56.92
CA VAL A 40 -42.16 -11.82 -58.15
C VAL A 40 -41.77 -10.64 -59.06
N PHE A 41 -40.77 -10.82 -59.98
CA PHE A 41 -40.45 -10.17 -61.27
C PHE A 41 -39.87 -8.73 -61.25
N GLY A 42 -38.93 -8.41 -62.06
CA GLY A 42 -38.23 -9.09 -63.14
C GLY A 42 -37.14 -8.19 -63.79
N SER A 43 -36.29 -8.90 -64.40
CA SER A 43 -35.52 -8.72 -65.64
C SER A 43 -34.46 -7.64 -65.79
N THR A 44 -33.26 -8.19 -65.98
CA THR A 44 -32.17 -7.94 -66.99
C THR A 44 -31.40 -6.66 -66.96
N VAL A 45 -30.07 -6.78 -66.78
CA VAL A 45 -29.04 -6.74 -67.80
C VAL A 45 -27.68 -7.17 -67.19
N LEU A 46 -26.94 -8.01 -67.94
CA LEU A 46 -25.56 -8.44 -67.76
C LEU A 46 -24.63 -7.27 -67.53
N ASP A 47 -23.67 -7.38 -66.61
CA ASP A 47 -22.26 -7.42 -66.96
C ASP A 47 -21.40 -8.01 -65.86
N ALA A 48 -20.41 -8.75 -66.31
CA ALA A 48 -19.47 -9.51 -65.53
C ALA A 48 -18.56 -8.64 -64.67
N LEU A 49 -18.30 -9.07 -63.41
CA LEU A 49 -17.00 -8.99 -62.78
C LEU A 49 -16.98 -9.78 -61.46
N THR A 50 -16.26 -10.83 -61.51
CA THR A 50 -15.59 -11.62 -60.43
C THR A 50 -16.02 -11.39 -58.97
N THR A 51 -16.75 -12.38 -58.44
CA THR A 51 -17.01 -12.57 -57.02
C THR A 51 -15.76 -13.12 -56.32
N PRO A 52 -15.31 -12.54 -55.18
CA PRO A 52 -14.47 -13.29 -54.26
C PRO A 52 -15.37 -14.19 -53.40
N THR A 53 -15.16 -15.48 -53.51
CA THR A 53 -15.73 -16.49 -52.62
C THR A 53 -15.21 -16.30 -51.19
N TRP A 54 -16.09 -15.92 -50.28
CA TRP A 54 -15.78 -15.94 -48.83
C TRP A 54 -15.89 -17.38 -48.34
N THR A 55 -14.75 -18.04 -48.20
CA THR A 55 -14.65 -19.27 -47.42
C THR A 55 -14.37 -18.88 -45.97
N TRP A 56 -15.29 -19.21 -45.08
CA TRP A 56 -15.08 -19.22 -43.64
C TRP A 56 -14.01 -20.27 -43.30
N LYS A 57 -12.77 -19.87 -43.13
CA LYS A 57 -11.78 -20.65 -42.39
C LYS A 57 -11.75 -20.13 -40.97
N ASN A 58 -11.96 -21.02 -40.00
CA ASN A 58 -11.67 -20.79 -38.60
C ASN A 58 -10.23 -20.31 -38.48
N GLY A 59 -10.04 -19.01 -38.42
CA GLY A 59 -8.76 -18.35 -38.16
C GLY A 59 -8.81 -17.69 -36.81
N LEU A 60 -8.09 -18.25 -35.84
CA LEU A 60 -7.61 -17.51 -34.69
C LEU A 60 -7.09 -16.17 -35.20
N PHE A 61 -7.62 -15.07 -34.68
CA PHE A 61 -6.95 -13.79 -34.74
C PHE A 61 -5.66 -13.92 -33.94
N LEU A 62 -4.57 -14.27 -34.60
CA LEU A 62 -3.26 -13.97 -34.10
C LEU A 62 -3.11 -12.46 -34.26
N ASP A 63 -3.18 -11.78 -33.12
CA ASP A 63 -2.75 -10.40 -33.03
C ASP A 63 -1.29 -10.33 -33.52
N SER A 64 -1.08 -9.77 -34.70
CA SER A 64 0.25 -9.50 -35.21
C SER A 64 0.76 -8.20 -34.62
N SER A 65 0.83 -8.11 -33.28
CA SER A 65 1.74 -7.19 -32.64
C SER A 65 3.15 -7.66 -33.01
N SER A 66 3.89 -6.83 -33.73
CA SER A 66 5.33 -7.02 -33.87
C SER A 66 5.91 -7.26 -32.49
N PRO A 67 6.77 -8.29 -32.26
CA PRO A 67 7.38 -8.49 -30.98
C PRO A 67 8.04 -7.17 -30.57
N SER A 68 7.73 -6.72 -29.35
CA SER A 68 8.42 -5.58 -28.75
C SER A 68 9.92 -5.82 -28.89
N PRO A 69 10.72 -4.85 -29.32
CA PRO A 69 12.16 -5.00 -29.40
C PRO A 69 12.82 -5.17 -28.02
N TYR A 70 12.04 -5.06 -26.94
CA TYR A 70 12.49 -5.21 -25.55
C TYR A 70 12.24 -6.63 -25.06
N SER A 71 13.17 -7.19 -24.29
CA SER A 71 12.96 -8.41 -23.53
C SER A 71 11.79 -8.19 -22.55
N PRO A 72 10.91 -9.18 -22.35
CA PRO A 72 9.86 -9.05 -21.38
C PRO A 72 10.47 -8.86 -19.97
N VAL A 73 9.94 -7.92 -19.20
CA VAL A 73 10.31 -7.73 -17.79
C VAL A 73 10.04 -9.00 -17.02
N GLN A 74 10.96 -9.39 -16.15
CA GLN A 74 10.87 -10.56 -15.29
C GLN A 74 11.29 -10.20 -13.87
N PHE A 75 10.52 -10.63 -12.88
CA PHE A 75 10.93 -10.56 -11.48
C PHE A 75 11.54 -11.89 -11.03
N VAL A 76 12.77 -11.82 -10.51
CA VAL A 76 13.54 -12.98 -10.05
C VAL A 76 13.83 -12.83 -8.56
N ASP A 77 13.49 -13.83 -7.75
CA ASP A 77 13.81 -13.81 -6.32
C ASP A 77 15.29 -14.16 -6.11
N VAL A 78 16.06 -13.15 -5.69
CA VAL A 78 17.51 -13.24 -5.45
C VAL A 78 17.87 -13.17 -3.96
N ALA A 79 16.89 -13.28 -3.05
CA ALA A 79 17.13 -13.09 -1.61
C ALA A 79 18.22 -13.98 -1.03
N ARG A 80 18.28 -15.26 -1.45
CA ARG A 80 19.30 -16.22 -0.97
C ARG A 80 20.70 -15.83 -1.45
N GLU A 81 20.83 -15.53 -2.72
CA GLU A 81 22.07 -15.10 -3.37
C GLU A 81 22.54 -13.77 -2.80
N ALA A 82 21.61 -12.89 -2.48
CA ALA A 82 21.85 -11.61 -1.84
C ALA A 82 22.24 -11.72 -0.35
N GLY A 83 22.15 -12.90 0.26
CA GLY A 83 22.56 -13.13 1.65
C GLY A 83 21.44 -12.91 2.68
N LEU A 84 20.19 -12.78 2.28
CA LEU A 84 19.02 -12.64 3.17
C LEU A 84 18.56 -14.03 3.66
N ASN A 85 19.34 -14.64 4.55
CA ASN A 85 19.18 -16.05 4.93
C ASN A 85 18.52 -16.28 6.29
N ILE A 86 17.96 -15.24 6.91
CA ILE A 86 17.28 -15.34 8.21
C ILE A 86 15.78 -15.31 7.98
N PRO A 87 15.05 -16.38 8.38
CA PRO A 87 13.62 -16.43 8.18
C PRO A 87 12.87 -15.49 9.12
N ASN A 88 11.74 -15.00 8.67
CA ASN A 88 10.76 -14.38 9.54
C ASN A 88 10.13 -15.45 10.45
N VAL A 89 10.09 -15.20 11.75
CA VAL A 89 9.42 -16.07 12.72
C VAL A 89 8.14 -15.38 13.17
N TRP A 90 6.97 -15.95 12.84
CA TRP A 90 5.70 -15.33 13.16
C TRP A 90 4.63 -16.36 13.55
N GLY A 91 4.58 -16.66 14.86
CA GLY A 91 3.70 -17.69 15.40
C GLY A 91 4.05 -19.10 14.91
N ASP A 92 3.15 -20.05 15.11
CA ASP A 92 3.28 -21.41 14.59
C ASP A 92 3.02 -21.41 13.07
N PRO A 93 3.87 -22.04 12.24
CA PRO A 93 3.69 -22.06 10.79
C PRO A 93 2.45 -22.83 10.31
N ASN A 94 1.98 -23.81 11.09
CA ASN A 94 0.92 -24.74 10.70
C ASN A 94 -0.42 -24.48 11.39
N HIS A 95 -0.42 -23.70 12.48
CA HIS A 95 -1.60 -23.45 13.27
C HIS A 95 -1.57 -22.07 13.91
N LYS A 96 -2.60 -21.26 13.70
CA LYS A 96 -2.71 -19.92 14.29
C LYS A 96 -3.75 -19.93 15.42
N ARG A 97 -3.30 -19.67 16.63
CA ARG A 97 -4.20 -19.64 17.80
C ARG A 97 -4.91 -18.31 17.95
N TYR A 98 -4.21 -17.21 17.70
CA TYR A 98 -4.72 -15.86 17.81
C TYR A 98 -4.33 -15.02 16.60
N ILE A 99 -5.09 -13.95 16.36
CA ILE A 99 -4.90 -13.06 15.22
C ILE A 99 -3.49 -12.44 15.14
N ILE A 100 -2.80 -12.26 16.29
CA ILE A 100 -1.41 -11.77 16.29
C ILE A 100 -0.49 -12.69 15.49
N GLU A 101 -0.69 -13.99 15.53
CA GLU A 101 0.14 -14.98 14.84
C GLU A 101 -0.10 -15.04 13.33
N ALA A 102 -1.14 -14.36 12.83
CA ALA A 102 -1.50 -14.35 11.41
C ALA A 102 -1.28 -13.00 10.72
N LYS A 103 -1.19 -11.91 11.52
CA LYS A 103 -1.10 -10.55 11.00
C LYS A 103 0.18 -10.29 10.20
N GLY A 104 1.31 -10.81 10.69
CA GLY A 104 2.61 -10.54 10.09
C GLY A 104 3.13 -9.14 10.35
N SER A 105 4.08 -8.71 9.54
CA SER A 105 4.82 -7.48 9.77
C SER A 105 5.31 -6.83 8.47
N GLY A 106 5.84 -5.61 8.60
CA GLY A 106 6.43 -4.81 7.55
C GLY A 106 7.96 -4.93 7.48
N LEU A 107 8.54 -4.09 6.65
CA LEU A 107 9.97 -4.00 6.38
C LEU A 107 10.31 -2.63 5.77
N ALA A 108 11.59 -2.31 5.62
CA ALA A 108 11.99 -1.04 5.02
C ALA A 108 13.18 -1.18 4.06
N PHE A 109 13.12 -0.41 2.97
CA PHE A 109 14.27 0.05 2.22
C PHE A 109 14.65 1.46 2.69
N PHE A 110 15.90 1.70 3.03
CA PHE A 110 16.41 3.04 3.37
C PHE A 110 17.95 3.08 3.33
N ASP A 111 18.53 4.24 3.17
CA ASP A 111 19.97 4.47 3.10
C ASP A 111 20.47 4.91 4.48
N TYR A 112 20.68 3.92 5.41
CA TYR A 112 20.94 4.25 6.82
C TYR A 112 22.30 4.89 7.06
N ASP A 113 23.27 4.72 6.16
CA ASP A 113 24.61 5.29 6.32
C ASP A 113 24.97 6.36 5.25
N ASN A 114 23.94 6.88 4.56
CA ASN A 114 24.01 7.96 3.57
C ASN A 114 25.03 7.70 2.46
N ASP A 115 25.22 6.41 2.07
CA ASP A 115 26.15 6.04 1.01
C ASP A 115 25.52 6.01 -0.38
N GLY A 116 24.20 6.26 -0.47
CA GLY A 116 23.41 6.35 -1.69
C GLY A 116 22.90 4.98 -2.20
N TRP A 117 23.06 3.92 -1.42
CA TRP A 117 22.56 2.59 -1.72
C TRP A 117 21.51 2.19 -0.69
N LEU A 118 20.43 1.56 -1.14
CA LEU A 118 19.39 1.11 -0.23
C LEU A 118 19.84 -0.09 0.58
N ASP A 119 19.71 0.06 1.89
CA ASP A 119 19.86 -0.99 2.87
C ASP A 119 18.49 -1.59 3.21
N ILE A 120 18.48 -2.70 3.95
CA ILE A 120 17.28 -3.46 4.26
C ILE A 120 17.09 -3.56 5.77
N TYR A 121 15.92 -3.16 6.27
CA TYR A 121 15.47 -3.48 7.61
C TYR A 121 14.27 -4.43 7.57
N LEU A 122 14.43 -5.62 8.18
CA LEU A 122 13.39 -6.63 8.30
C LEU A 122 12.90 -6.68 9.74
N THR A 123 11.60 -6.46 9.95
CA THR A 123 10.98 -6.71 11.24
C THR A 123 10.88 -8.22 11.49
N ASN A 124 10.78 -8.64 12.73
CA ASN A 124 10.59 -10.04 13.08
C ASN A 124 9.61 -10.18 14.26
N GLY A 125 9.04 -11.37 14.39
CA GLY A 125 8.15 -11.73 15.46
C GLY A 125 8.72 -12.78 16.40
N THR A 126 7.84 -13.56 16.99
CA THR A 126 8.14 -14.66 17.90
C THR A 126 7.02 -15.69 17.88
N ARG A 127 6.98 -16.61 18.83
CA ARG A 127 5.89 -17.57 19.06
C ARG A 127 5.31 -17.38 20.44
N LEU A 128 4.00 -17.45 20.56
CA LEU A 128 3.31 -17.30 21.85
C LEU A 128 3.65 -18.48 22.79
N GLY A 129 4.10 -18.12 24.01
CA GLY A 129 4.41 -19.09 25.04
C GLY A 129 5.72 -19.86 24.85
N GLU A 130 6.44 -19.66 23.75
CA GLU A 130 7.77 -20.26 23.56
C GLU A 130 8.82 -19.54 24.40
N LYS A 131 9.66 -20.33 25.07
CA LYS A 131 10.81 -19.84 25.81
C LYS A 131 12.06 -20.11 24.99
N TRP A 132 12.61 -19.08 24.43
CA TRP A 132 13.86 -19.15 23.67
C TRP A 132 15.05 -19.25 24.63
N PRO A 133 16.04 -20.10 24.34
CA PRO A 133 17.32 -20.04 25.04
C PRO A 133 17.95 -18.64 24.91
N GLU A 134 18.78 -18.26 25.87
CA GLU A 134 19.43 -16.96 25.87
C GLU A 134 20.20 -16.70 24.55
N GLY A 135 19.98 -15.56 23.92
CA GLY A 135 20.62 -15.15 22.66
C GLY A 135 20.09 -15.87 21.40
N THR A 136 19.01 -16.70 21.49
CA THR A 136 18.47 -17.42 20.32
C THR A 136 17.09 -16.94 19.90
N ALA A 137 16.48 -16.00 20.63
CA ALA A 137 15.19 -15.43 20.26
C ALA A 137 15.29 -14.70 18.91
N PRO A 138 14.29 -14.83 18.02
CA PRO A 138 14.28 -14.08 16.77
C PRO A 138 14.34 -12.57 17.01
N THR A 139 15.16 -11.88 16.22
CA THR A 139 15.30 -10.42 16.26
C THR A 139 14.99 -9.81 14.91
N SER A 140 14.65 -8.53 14.89
CA SER A 140 14.69 -7.71 13.68
C SER A 140 16.10 -7.72 13.09
N GLN A 141 16.22 -7.45 11.78
CA GLN A 141 17.50 -7.56 11.06
C GLN A 141 17.78 -6.29 10.27
N LEU A 142 19.00 -5.75 10.40
CA LEU A 142 19.53 -4.71 9.52
C LEU A 142 20.61 -5.32 8.62
N TYR A 143 20.46 -5.13 7.32
CA TYR A 143 21.40 -5.59 6.29
C TYR A 143 21.95 -4.40 5.53
N LYS A 144 23.27 -4.24 5.55
CA LYS A 144 23.98 -3.25 4.76
C LYS A 144 24.20 -3.74 3.32
N ASN A 145 23.89 -2.88 2.35
CA ASN A 145 24.16 -3.12 0.93
C ASN A 145 25.67 -3.10 0.63
N ASN A 146 26.18 -4.16 0.01
CA ASN A 146 27.60 -4.28 -0.36
C ASN A 146 27.91 -3.67 -1.74
N ARG A 147 26.90 -3.13 -2.45
CA ARG A 147 27.01 -2.50 -3.79
C ARG A 147 27.39 -3.47 -4.91
N ASP A 148 27.16 -4.75 -4.69
CA ASP A 148 27.45 -5.84 -5.65
C ASP A 148 26.26 -6.82 -5.79
N GLY A 149 25.06 -6.38 -5.36
CA GLY A 149 23.84 -7.19 -5.33
C GLY A 149 23.72 -8.07 -4.09
N THR A 150 24.67 -8.00 -3.13
CA THR A 150 24.64 -8.74 -1.88
C THR A 150 24.53 -7.83 -0.67
N PHE A 151 24.17 -8.41 0.48
CA PHE A 151 24.01 -7.68 1.74
C PHE A 151 24.76 -8.36 2.87
N THR A 152 25.25 -7.55 3.81
CA THR A 152 25.88 -8.00 5.06
C THR A 152 24.98 -7.72 6.24
N ASN A 153 24.66 -8.72 7.05
CA ASN A 153 23.93 -8.54 8.29
C ASN A 153 24.78 -7.74 9.30
N VAL A 154 24.25 -6.61 9.72
CA VAL A 154 24.90 -5.67 10.64
C VAL A 154 24.11 -5.42 11.91
N THR A 155 23.07 -6.21 12.17
CA THR A 155 22.07 -6.04 13.22
C THR A 155 22.67 -5.85 14.61
N GLU A 156 23.58 -6.73 15.00
CA GLU A 156 24.17 -6.68 16.35
C GLU A 156 25.00 -5.41 16.57
N ARG A 157 25.83 -5.05 15.59
CA ARG A 157 26.68 -3.86 15.72
C ARG A 157 25.88 -2.56 15.63
N SER A 158 24.74 -2.57 14.94
CA SER A 158 23.89 -1.39 14.80
C SER A 158 23.06 -1.08 16.04
N GLY A 159 22.91 -2.02 16.97
CA GLY A 159 22.06 -1.88 18.16
C GLY A 159 20.56 -2.07 17.88
N LEU A 160 20.18 -2.57 16.70
CA LEU A 160 18.78 -2.77 16.30
C LEU A 160 18.23 -4.17 16.60
N ALA A 161 19.03 -5.07 17.20
CA ALA A 161 18.56 -6.39 17.61
C ALA A 161 17.46 -6.26 18.68
N ARG A 162 16.20 -6.43 18.27
CA ARG A 162 15.03 -6.42 19.16
C ARG A 162 14.20 -7.67 18.97
N THR A 163 13.80 -8.26 20.07
CA THR A 163 12.91 -9.42 20.13
C THR A 163 11.48 -8.98 20.38
N GLY A 164 10.51 -9.83 20.08
CA GLY A 164 9.09 -9.57 20.33
C GLY A 164 8.27 -9.51 19.04
N TRP A 165 7.05 -9.00 19.12
CA TRP A 165 6.14 -8.89 17.97
C TRP A 165 6.28 -7.51 17.34
N GLN A 166 7.29 -7.33 16.51
CA GLN A 166 7.47 -6.09 15.78
C GLN A 166 6.63 -6.11 14.50
N THR A 167 5.67 -5.21 14.40
CA THR A 167 4.65 -5.21 13.33
C THR A 167 4.98 -4.25 12.20
N GLY A 168 5.26 -2.99 12.49
CA GLY A 168 5.46 -1.96 11.48
C GLY A 168 6.76 -1.19 11.67
N VAL A 169 7.13 -0.45 10.62
CA VAL A 169 8.27 0.46 10.61
C VAL A 169 8.00 1.62 9.66
N CYS A 170 8.43 2.82 10.03
CA CYS A 170 8.57 3.96 9.14
C CYS A 170 9.93 4.65 9.33
N VAL A 171 10.35 5.38 8.31
CA VAL A 171 11.65 6.04 8.20
C VAL A 171 11.47 7.55 8.02
N GLY A 172 12.33 8.34 8.67
CA GLY A 172 12.40 9.78 8.50
C GLY A 172 13.42 10.39 9.47
N ASP A 173 14.04 11.48 9.10
CA ASP A 173 14.97 12.25 9.93
C ASP A 173 14.15 13.17 10.84
N TYR A 174 13.75 12.66 12.04
CA TYR A 174 12.81 13.37 12.91
C TYR A 174 13.47 14.55 13.66
N ASP A 175 14.80 14.54 13.87
CA ASP A 175 15.53 15.61 14.56
C ASP A 175 16.30 16.53 13.59
N ASN A 176 16.15 16.34 12.28
CA ASN A 176 16.75 17.13 11.20
C ASN A 176 18.30 17.14 11.23
N ASP A 177 18.94 16.07 11.75
CA ASP A 177 20.39 15.96 11.85
C ASP A 177 21.05 15.44 10.56
N GLY A 178 20.25 14.98 9.58
CA GLY A 178 20.69 14.51 8.27
C GLY A 178 20.84 13.00 8.18
N TRP A 179 20.41 12.25 9.19
CA TRP A 179 20.42 10.80 9.23
C TRP A 179 19.00 10.27 9.42
N ASP A 180 18.61 9.33 8.59
CA ASP A 180 17.28 8.73 8.68
C ASP A 180 17.15 7.85 9.93
N ASP A 181 16.09 8.09 10.71
CA ASP A 181 15.71 7.39 11.93
C ASP A 181 14.62 6.35 11.67
N LEU A 182 14.37 5.47 12.65
CA LEU A 182 13.37 4.42 12.56
C LEU A 182 12.36 4.54 13.70
N PHE A 183 11.07 4.61 13.38
CA PHE A 183 10.04 4.30 14.36
C PHE A 183 9.47 2.91 14.09
N CYS A 184 9.48 2.07 15.12
CA CYS A 184 9.13 0.66 15.07
C CYS A 184 7.90 0.38 15.93
N CYS A 185 6.83 -0.14 15.32
CA CYS A 185 5.62 -0.56 16.00
C CYS A 185 5.72 -1.99 16.54
N PHE A 186 5.12 -2.23 17.70
CA PHE A 186 5.09 -3.54 18.37
C PHE A 186 3.70 -3.85 18.93
N TRP A 187 3.39 -5.12 19.08
CA TRP A 187 2.50 -5.52 20.15
C TRP A 187 3.31 -5.53 21.45
N GLY A 188 3.14 -4.45 22.21
CA GLY A 188 3.99 -4.12 23.36
C GLY A 188 4.21 -2.61 23.42
N HIS A 189 5.46 -2.21 23.50
CA HIS A 189 5.89 -0.81 23.47
C HIS A 189 6.59 -0.51 22.15
N ASN A 190 6.13 0.51 21.45
CA ASN A 190 6.80 1.02 20.25
C ASN A 190 8.17 1.61 20.59
N ILE A 191 9.07 1.66 19.61
CA ILE A 191 10.45 2.12 19.80
C ILE A 191 10.80 3.15 18.73
N LEU A 192 11.33 4.31 19.17
CA LEU A 192 12.00 5.28 18.31
C LEU A 192 13.51 5.07 18.42
N PHE A 193 14.13 4.70 17.31
CA PHE A 193 15.56 4.56 17.18
C PHE A 193 16.14 5.76 16.45
N ARG A 194 16.99 6.53 17.14
CA ARG A 194 17.76 7.60 16.53
C ARG A 194 19.03 7.03 15.90
N ASN A 195 19.30 7.41 14.66
CA ASN A 195 20.54 7.10 13.96
C ASN A 195 21.69 8.00 14.48
N ASN A 196 22.79 7.42 14.93
CA ASN A 196 23.93 8.20 15.47
C ASN A 196 24.89 8.67 14.37
N GLY A 197 24.66 8.34 13.09
CA GLY A 197 25.53 8.71 11.97
C GLY A 197 26.85 7.94 11.89
N ASP A 198 27.06 6.96 12.76
CA ASP A 198 28.26 6.12 12.81
C ASP A 198 27.98 4.64 12.50
N GLY A 199 26.78 4.36 11.99
CA GLY A 199 26.28 3.02 11.69
C GLY A 199 25.61 2.33 12.88
N THR A 200 25.38 3.07 13.99
CA THR A 200 24.66 2.58 15.18
C THR A 200 23.39 3.39 15.43
N PHE A 201 22.48 2.81 16.19
CA PHE A 201 21.21 3.43 16.58
C PHE A 201 21.04 3.43 18.10
N ALA A 202 20.42 4.48 18.61
CA ALA A 202 20.09 4.63 20.02
C ALA A 202 18.56 4.55 20.23
N ASP A 203 18.11 3.76 21.19
CA ASP A 203 16.72 3.78 21.65
C ASP A 203 16.46 5.06 22.44
N VAL A 204 15.74 6.00 21.84
CA VAL A 204 15.43 7.31 22.44
C VAL A 204 13.97 7.45 22.85
N THR A 205 13.19 6.39 22.80
CA THR A 205 11.72 6.34 22.99
C THR A 205 11.24 7.12 24.22
N ARG A 206 11.89 6.90 25.37
CA ARG A 206 11.52 7.60 26.61
C ARG A 206 11.98 9.06 26.62
N ASN A 207 13.16 9.33 26.08
CA ASN A 207 13.70 10.69 25.99
C ASN A 207 12.87 11.53 25.04
N ALA A 208 12.47 10.95 23.91
CA ALA A 208 11.60 11.57 22.93
C ALA A 208 10.12 11.65 23.36
N ARG A 209 9.73 11.08 24.50
CA ARG A 209 8.36 11.09 25.05
C ARG A 209 7.30 10.44 24.16
N VAL A 210 7.69 9.44 23.36
CA VAL A 210 6.76 8.62 22.57
C VAL A 210 6.52 7.24 23.18
N TYR A 211 6.94 7.06 24.44
CA TYR A 211 6.70 5.83 25.20
C TYR A 211 5.28 5.80 25.76
N ASP A 212 4.50 4.79 25.39
CA ASP A 212 3.20 4.51 26.01
C ASP A 212 3.40 3.55 27.19
N GLU A 213 2.85 3.89 28.35
CA GLU A 213 2.90 3.01 29.56
C GLU A 213 1.98 1.79 29.40
N GLN A 214 1.01 1.85 28.51
CA GLN A 214 0.11 0.73 28.22
C GLN A 214 0.66 -0.15 27.12
N ILE A 215 0.44 -1.45 27.24
CA ILE A 215 0.67 -2.38 26.14
C ILE A 215 -0.38 -2.14 25.08
N ARG A 216 0.06 -1.73 23.90
CA ARG A 216 -0.79 -1.53 22.73
C ARG A 216 -0.32 -2.43 21.59
N TRP A 217 -1.13 -2.53 20.57
CA TRP A 217 -0.73 -3.15 19.32
C TRP A 217 -0.61 -2.08 18.25
N GLY A 218 0.57 -1.43 18.21
CA GLY A 218 0.94 -0.59 17.09
C GLY A 218 1.00 -1.44 15.82
N ALA A 219 0.42 -0.96 14.73
CA ALA A 219 0.43 -1.61 13.43
C ALA A 219 1.28 -0.82 12.43
N GLY A 220 0.70 -0.01 11.56
CA GLY A 220 1.43 0.91 10.69
C GLY A 220 1.73 2.23 11.37
N CYS A 221 2.71 2.95 10.83
CA CYS A 221 3.07 4.29 11.25
C CYS A 221 3.55 5.12 10.04
N SER A 222 3.54 6.43 10.19
CA SER A 222 4.08 7.36 9.19
C SER A 222 4.60 8.62 9.85
N PHE A 223 5.74 9.13 9.37
CA PHE A 223 6.18 10.48 9.64
C PHE A 223 5.50 11.44 8.66
N LEU A 224 5.15 12.63 9.13
CA LEU A 224 4.53 13.70 8.35
C LEU A 224 4.79 15.05 9.04
N ASP A 225 4.76 16.14 8.30
CA ASP A 225 4.83 17.52 8.84
C ASP A 225 3.42 18.11 8.73
N TYR A 226 2.52 17.74 9.69
CA TYR A 226 1.09 18.05 9.55
C TYR A 226 0.74 19.53 9.75
N ASP A 227 1.55 20.27 10.48
CA ASP A 227 1.36 21.71 10.75
C ASP A 227 2.35 22.61 9.99
N ARG A 228 3.19 21.99 9.15
CA ARG A 228 4.14 22.65 8.23
C ARG A 228 5.16 23.53 8.96
N ASP A 229 5.60 23.08 10.13
CA ASP A 229 6.61 23.80 10.90
C ASP A 229 8.06 23.37 10.55
N GLY A 230 8.23 22.35 9.72
CA GLY A 230 9.50 21.82 9.23
C GLY A 230 10.08 20.71 10.10
N HIS A 231 9.34 20.21 11.07
CA HIS A 231 9.69 19.06 11.88
C HIS A 231 8.74 17.89 11.58
N LEU A 232 9.27 16.67 11.55
CA LEU A 232 8.46 15.49 11.29
C LEU A 232 7.69 15.06 12.53
N ASP A 233 6.37 15.13 12.45
CA ASP A 233 5.44 14.56 13.40
C ASP A 233 5.26 13.06 13.14
N LEU A 234 4.56 12.36 14.04
CA LEU A 234 4.42 10.91 13.97
C LEU A 234 2.97 10.48 14.15
N PHE A 235 2.41 9.80 13.15
CA PHE A 235 1.12 9.13 13.23
C PHE A 235 1.30 7.63 13.44
N VAL A 236 0.51 7.03 14.36
CA VAL A 236 0.58 5.59 14.69
C VAL A 236 -0.81 4.98 14.64
N CYS A 237 -0.98 3.97 13.78
CA CYS A 237 -2.15 3.11 13.77
C CYS A 237 -2.09 2.12 14.93
N ASN A 238 -3.16 2.01 15.71
CA ASN A 238 -3.31 0.97 16.71
C ASN A 238 -4.47 0.04 16.30
N TYR A 239 -4.27 -1.27 16.45
CA TYR A 239 -5.16 -2.26 15.86
C TYR A 239 -6.23 -2.74 16.86
N ILE A 240 -5.89 -3.65 17.73
CA ILE A 240 -6.80 -4.20 18.75
C ILE A 240 -6.14 -4.23 20.13
N LYS A 241 -6.95 -4.16 21.17
CA LYS A 241 -6.51 -4.42 22.55
C LYS A 241 -6.52 -5.91 22.81
N LEU A 242 -5.46 -6.59 22.32
CA LEU A 242 -5.35 -8.04 22.42
C LEU A 242 -5.01 -8.47 23.86
N ASP A 243 -5.88 -9.27 24.45
CA ASP A 243 -5.63 -10.00 25.69
C ASP A 243 -5.76 -11.50 25.40
N PRO A 244 -4.65 -12.25 25.25
CA PRO A 244 -4.71 -13.67 24.94
C PRO A 244 -5.49 -14.51 25.97
N ALA A 245 -5.59 -14.03 27.21
CA ALA A 245 -6.37 -14.75 28.26
C ALA A 245 -7.89 -14.63 28.06
N LYS A 246 -8.35 -13.64 27.29
CA LYS A 246 -9.76 -13.37 27.02
C LYS A 246 -10.17 -13.62 25.57
N THR A 247 -9.20 -13.82 24.68
CA THR A 247 -9.45 -14.05 23.26
C THR A 247 -9.69 -15.54 23.01
N PRO A 248 -10.83 -15.94 22.39
CA PRO A 248 -11.09 -17.33 22.08
C PRO A 248 -10.11 -17.86 21.05
N GLY A 249 -9.64 -19.09 21.26
CA GLY A 249 -8.85 -19.83 20.27
C GLY A 249 -9.74 -20.57 19.26
N PRO A 250 -9.15 -21.25 18.25
CA PRO A 250 -9.91 -22.04 17.29
C PRO A 250 -10.73 -23.13 17.99
N GLY A 251 -12.05 -23.14 17.71
CA GLY A 251 -12.98 -24.08 18.31
C GLY A 251 -13.53 -23.69 19.68
N ASP A 252 -13.00 -22.65 20.34
CA ASP A 252 -13.56 -22.13 21.59
C ASP A 252 -14.84 -21.31 21.30
N PRO A 253 -15.84 -21.31 22.21
CA PRO A 253 -17.01 -20.43 22.07
C PRO A 253 -16.69 -18.95 22.28
N PRO A 254 -17.21 -18.05 21.41
CA PRO A 254 -17.90 -18.32 20.15
C PRO A 254 -16.96 -18.90 19.08
N VAL A 255 -17.40 -19.95 18.38
CA VAL A 255 -16.57 -20.63 17.38
C VAL A 255 -16.48 -19.75 16.12
N CYS A 256 -15.28 -19.25 15.84
CA CYS A 256 -14.99 -18.55 14.59
C CYS A 256 -14.72 -19.54 13.46
N GLN A 257 -15.25 -19.25 12.28
CA GLN A 257 -15.16 -20.14 11.12
C GLN A 257 -14.88 -19.36 9.84
N TRP A 258 -14.07 -19.95 8.96
CA TRP A 258 -13.91 -19.53 7.57
C TRP A 258 -14.42 -20.63 6.66
N LYS A 259 -15.48 -20.34 5.87
CA LYS A 259 -16.13 -21.31 4.97
C LYS A 259 -16.42 -22.68 5.65
N GLY A 260 -16.84 -22.64 6.92
CA GLY A 260 -17.15 -23.84 7.71
C GLY A 260 -15.97 -24.51 8.43
N ILE A 261 -14.75 -24.01 8.23
CA ILE A 261 -13.54 -24.50 8.89
C ILE A 261 -13.33 -23.70 10.18
N PRO A 262 -13.18 -24.35 11.36
CA PRO A 262 -12.84 -23.66 12.60
C PRO A 262 -11.45 -23.00 12.47
N VAL A 263 -11.37 -21.71 12.75
CA VAL A 263 -10.17 -20.91 12.65
C VAL A 263 -10.05 -19.94 13.83
N MET A 264 -8.91 -19.28 14.01
CA MET A 264 -8.78 -18.18 14.95
C MET A 264 -9.78 -17.07 14.64
N CYS A 265 -10.22 -16.34 15.67
CA CYS A 265 -11.12 -15.20 15.49
C CYS A 265 -10.39 -14.01 14.83
N GLY A 266 -11.08 -13.37 13.88
CA GLY A 266 -10.67 -12.09 13.29
C GLY A 266 -10.92 -10.91 14.25
N PRO A 267 -10.76 -9.65 13.79
CA PRO A 267 -10.86 -8.50 14.68
C PRO A 267 -12.29 -8.26 15.18
N ARG A 268 -13.31 -8.58 14.36
CA ARG A 268 -14.71 -8.34 14.72
C ARG A 268 -15.08 -9.07 16.03
N GLY A 269 -15.59 -8.28 16.99
CA GLY A 269 -15.92 -8.77 18.33
C GLY A 269 -14.78 -8.67 19.35
N LEU A 270 -13.56 -8.33 18.93
CA LEU A 270 -12.47 -7.93 19.81
C LEU A 270 -12.48 -6.41 20.02
N PRO A 271 -11.98 -5.89 21.14
CA PRO A 271 -11.95 -4.44 21.34
C PRO A 271 -10.91 -3.78 20.43
N GLY A 272 -11.35 -2.85 19.57
CA GLY A 272 -10.47 -1.98 18.78
C GLY A 272 -9.65 -1.02 19.66
N ASP A 273 -8.66 -0.37 19.06
CA ASP A 273 -7.90 0.67 19.74
C ASP A 273 -7.94 2.00 18.95
N THR A 274 -7.49 3.08 19.55
CA THR A 274 -7.46 4.42 18.94
C THR A 274 -6.09 4.69 18.33
N ASN A 275 -6.06 5.43 17.24
CA ASN A 275 -4.81 5.93 16.64
C ASN A 275 -4.16 6.99 17.55
N ALA A 276 -2.90 7.29 17.30
CA ALA A 276 -2.17 8.34 18.00
C ALA A 276 -1.49 9.29 17.01
N LEU A 277 -1.44 10.58 17.36
CA LEU A 277 -0.67 11.63 16.67
C LEU A 277 0.23 12.33 17.69
N TYR A 278 1.51 12.34 17.41
CA TYR A 278 2.54 12.99 18.22
C TYR A 278 3.12 14.17 17.46
N HIS A 279 2.97 15.38 18.02
CA HIS A 279 3.58 16.61 17.50
C HIS A 279 5.04 16.67 17.92
N ASN A 280 5.94 16.96 16.99
CA ASN A 280 7.36 17.13 17.22
C ASN A 280 7.64 18.55 17.72
N ASN A 281 8.21 18.68 18.91
CA ASN A 281 8.48 19.99 19.52
C ASN A 281 9.74 20.70 18.96
N GLY A 282 10.45 20.09 18.00
CA GLY A 282 11.70 20.63 17.43
C GLY A 282 12.92 20.56 18.35
N ASP A 283 12.79 19.92 19.50
CA ASP A 283 13.87 19.75 20.50
C ASP A 283 14.25 18.28 20.74
N GLY A 284 13.83 17.39 19.83
CA GLY A 284 14.00 15.95 19.91
C GLY A 284 12.95 15.25 20.79
N THR A 285 11.91 15.98 21.24
CA THR A 285 10.79 15.42 22.01
C THR A 285 9.48 15.61 21.27
N PHE A 286 8.50 14.78 21.61
CA PHE A 286 7.15 14.84 21.07
C PHE A 286 6.10 15.14 22.16
N THR A 287 4.96 15.65 21.72
CA THR A 287 3.76 15.85 22.54
C THR A 287 2.60 15.06 21.93
N ASP A 288 1.96 14.19 22.70
CA ASP A 288 0.71 13.52 22.25
C ASP A 288 -0.40 14.57 22.08
N VAL A 289 -0.85 14.74 20.84
CA VAL A 289 -1.91 15.66 20.45
C VAL A 289 -3.16 14.95 19.93
N SER A 290 -3.24 13.64 20.09
CA SER A 290 -4.29 12.78 19.52
C SER A 290 -5.72 13.26 19.86
N GLU A 291 -5.96 13.69 21.11
CA GLU A 291 -7.26 14.22 21.52
C GLU A 291 -7.50 15.64 20.94
N LYS A 292 -6.51 16.52 21.10
CA LYS A 292 -6.61 17.92 20.66
C LYS A 292 -6.77 18.03 19.14
N SER A 293 -6.04 17.21 18.39
CA SER A 293 -6.10 17.19 16.92
C SER A 293 -7.39 16.58 16.36
N GLY A 294 -8.18 15.91 17.17
CA GLY A 294 -9.41 15.26 16.72
C GLY A 294 -9.21 13.84 16.16
N ILE A 295 -8.00 13.30 16.17
CA ILE A 295 -7.69 11.92 15.70
C ILE A 295 -8.48 10.86 16.49
N LEU A 296 -8.86 11.15 17.74
CA LEU A 296 -9.67 10.22 18.55
C LEU A 296 -11.17 10.22 18.23
N LYS A 297 -11.68 11.20 17.45
CA LYS A 297 -13.13 11.35 17.19
C LYS A 297 -13.79 10.15 16.51
N PRO A 298 -13.15 9.44 15.54
CA PRO A 298 -13.73 8.22 14.98
C PRO A 298 -13.93 7.10 16.00
N GLY A 299 -13.30 7.19 17.18
CA GLY A 299 -13.29 6.16 18.21
C GLY A 299 -12.33 5.01 17.92
N PRO A 300 -12.38 3.94 18.74
CA PRO A 300 -11.56 2.75 18.52
C PRO A 300 -11.89 2.09 17.18
N ARG A 301 -10.85 1.71 16.44
CA ARG A 301 -10.93 1.04 15.13
C ARG A 301 -9.89 -0.09 15.05
N TYR A 302 -9.98 -0.87 13.99
CA TYR A 302 -8.97 -1.88 13.64
C TYR A 302 -8.01 -1.31 12.59
N SER A 303 -7.29 -0.23 12.94
CA SER A 303 -6.40 0.46 12.01
C SER A 303 -5.14 -0.33 11.72
N ILE A 304 -4.76 -0.46 10.43
CA ILE A 304 -3.60 -1.25 10.01
C ILE A 304 -2.51 -0.40 9.41
N THR A 305 -2.81 0.39 8.39
CA THR A 305 -1.84 1.16 7.61
C THR A 305 -2.30 2.59 7.47
N SER A 306 -1.41 3.53 7.65
CA SER A 306 -1.61 4.94 7.32
C SER A 306 -0.69 5.38 6.20
N VAL A 307 -1.17 6.34 5.42
CA VAL A 307 -0.39 7.11 4.45
C VAL A 307 -0.76 8.58 4.59
N SER A 308 0.21 9.46 4.38
CA SER A 308 -0.01 10.91 4.43
C SER A 308 0.38 11.56 3.12
N TYR A 309 -0.57 12.28 2.51
CA TYR A 309 -0.43 12.98 1.23
C TYR A 309 -1.37 14.19 1.18
N ASP A 310 -1.07 15.14 0.32
CA ASP A 310 -1.94 16.27 0.00
C ASP A 310 -2.97 15.82 -1.08
N PHE A 311 -4.11 15.23 -0.63
CA PHE A 311 -5.10 14.63 -1.54
C PHE A 311 -5.99 15.65 -2.26
N ASP A 312 -6.15 16.86 -1.72
CA ASP A 312 -6.97 17.91 -2.32
C ASP A 312 -6.18 19.07 -2.94
N ASN A 313 -4.84 18.90 -3.03
CA ASN A 313 -3.90 19.86 -3.63
C ASN A 313 -3.84 21.23 -2.94
N ASP A 314 -4.25 21.32 -1.67
CA ASP A 314 -4.25 22.59 -0.91
C ASP A 314 -2.89 22.91 -0.24
N GLY A 315 -1.99 21.94 -0.23
CA GLY A 315 -0.63 22.05 0.29
C GLY A 315 -0.48 21.63 1.75
N TRP A 316 -1.50 21.01 2.35
CA TRP A 316 -1.46 20.43 3.69
C TRP A 316 -1.62 18.91 3.59
N PRO A 317 -0.85 18.13 4.37
CA PRO A 317 -0.99 16.69 4.30
C PRO A 317 -2.24 16.22 5.05
N ASP A 318 -3.04 15.40 4.36
CA ASP A 318 -4.12 14.59 4.92
C ASP A 318 -3.59 13.22 5.36
N ILE A 319 -4.41 12.43 6.07
CA ILE A 319 -4.01 11.08 6.50
C ILE A 319 -5.12 10.08 6.12
N TYR A 320 -4.82 9.16 5.21
CA TYR A 320 -5.69 8.03 4.93
C TYR A 320 -5.29 6.82 5.77
N VAL A 321 -6.28 6.14 6.38
CA VAL A 321 -6.07 4.97 7.23
C VAL A 321 -6.90 3.80 6.70
N ALA A 322 -6.24 2.73 6.29
CA ALA A 322 -6.89 1.45 6.01
C ALA A 322 -7.30 0.77 7.32
N VAL A 323 -8.58 0.44 7.41
CA VAL A 323 -9.19 -0.16 8.60
C VAL A 323 -9.71 -1.55 8.26
N ASP A 324 -9.39 -2.53 9.08
CA ASP A 324 -9.82 -3.93 8.91
C ASP A 324 -11.27 -4.09 9.36
N SER A 325 -12.12 -4.59 8.46
CA SER A 325 -13.52 -4.97 8.76
C SER A 325 -14.44 -3.84 9.25
N GLU A 326 -14.03 -2.58 9.09
CA GLU A 326 -14.77 -1.36 9.41
C GLU A 326 -14.50 -0.30 8.34
N PRO A 327 -15.24 0.85 8.32
CA PRO A 327 -14.97 1.93 7.38
C PRO A 327 -13.55 2.48 7.50
N SER A 328 -12.86 2.68 6.36
CA SER A 328 -11.59 3.40 6.32
C SER A 328 -11.78 4.87 6.74
N ILE A 329 -10.70 5.53 7.15
CA ILE A 329 -10.70 6.90 7.64
C ILE A 329 -9.90 7.77 6.67
N LEU A 330 -10.38 8.96 6.36
CA LEU A 330 -9.63 10.03 5.71
C LEU A 330 -9.69 11.26 6.60
N PHE A 331 -8.62 11.52 7.32
CA PHE A 331 -8.46 12.72 8.13
C PHE A 331 -8.03 13.88 7.22
N HIS A 332 -8.97 14.75 6.86
CA HIS A 332 -8.68 16.01 6.18
C HIS A 332 -8.09 17.01 7.17
N ASN A 333 -7.01 17.66 6.80
CA ASN A 333 -6.30 18.66 7.60
C ASN A 333 -7.05 20.01 7.58
N ASN A 334 -7.47 20.50 8.75
CA ASN A 334 -8.24 21.75 8.85
C ASN A 334 -7.32 23.00 8.89
N HIS A 335 -6.01 22.89 8.72
CA HIS A 335 -5.00 23.97 8.75
C HIS A 335 -4.84 24.69 10.10
N ASP A 336 -5.40 24.16 11.16
CA ASP A 336 -5.35 24.75 12.51
C ASP A 336 -4.81 23.76 13.56
N GLY A 337 -4.13 22.70 13.10
CA GLY A 337 -3.62 21.62 13.93
C GLY A 337 -4.68 20.57 14.29
N THR A 338 -5.85 20.63 13.64
CA THR A 338 -6.92 19.64 13.83
C THR A 338 -7.28 18.93 12.53
N PHE A 339 -7.97 17.79 12.67
CA PHE A 339 -8.41 16.96 11.55
C PHE A 339 -9.90 16.65 11.65
N THR A 340 -10.51 16.44 10.47
CA THR A 340 -11.89 15.98 10.33
C THR A 340 -11.91 14.70 9.49
N ASP A 341 -12.54 13.64 10.00
CA ASP A 341 -12.76 12.42 9.19
C ASP A 341 -13.83 12.70 8.13
N VAL A 342 -13.42 12.67 6.88
CA VAL A 342 -14.27 12.94 5.70
C VAL A 342 -14.48 11.70 4.83
N ALA A 343 -13.92 10.51 5.16
CA ALA A 343 -13.87 9.34 4.29
C ALA A 343 -15.25 8.91 3.75
N VAL A 344 -16.30 8.98 4.59
CA VAL A 344 -17.67 8.64 4.17
C VAL A 344 -18.20 9.64 3.14
N MET A 345 -17.98 10.92 3.38
CA MET A 345 -18.46 12.00 2.49
C MET A 345 -17.64 12.05 1.20
N SER A 346 -16.35 11.76 1.29
CA SER A 346 -15.45 11.71 0.14
C SER A 346 -15.57 10.41 -0.67
N GLY A 347 -16.31 9.39 -0.21
CA GLY A 347 -16.55 8.17 -0.98
C GLY A 347 -15.45 7.12 -0.92
N CYS A 348 -14.43 7.24 -0.04
CA CYS A 348 -13.31 6.29 0.08
C CYS A 348 -13.34 5.43 1.35
N ALA A 349 -14.45 5.48 2.14
CA ALA A 349 -14.63 4.68 3.34
C ALA A 349 -15.06 3.23 3.07
N TYR A 350 -15.84 3.01 2.02
CA TYR A 350 -16.54 1.76 1.68
C TYR A 350 -16.23 1.33 0.25
N SER A 351 -16.60 0.08 -0.08
CA SER A 351 -16.63 -0.38 -1.47
C SER A 351 -17.73 0.34 -2.28
N GLU A 352 -17.68 0.21 -3.62
CA GLU A 352 -18.71 0.72 -4.55
C GLU A 352 -20.15 0.34 -4.13
N ASN A 353 -20.31 -0.84 -3.52
CA ASN A 353 -21.60 -1.33 -3.04
C ASN A 353 -21.97 -0.87 -1.63
N GLY A 354 -21.18 0.01 -1.00
CA GLY A 354 -21.39 0.52 0.35
C GLY A 354 -21.10 -0.48 1.47
N HIS A 355 -20.27 -1.50 1.23
CA HIS A 355 -19.87 -2.49 2.23
C HIS A 355 -18.56 -2.11 2.90
N GLU A 356 -18.49 -2.35 4.22
CA GLU A 356 -17.25 -2.38 4.97
C GLU A 356 -16.38 -3.52 4.46
N GLN A 357 -15.09 -3.27 4.32
CA GLN A 357 -14.12 -4.25 3.86
C GLN A 357 -12.96 -4.37 4.86
N ALA A 358 -12.26 -5.49 4.81
CA ALA A 358 -11.09 -5.69 5.65
C ALA A 358 -9.85 -5.05 4.97
N GLY A 359 -9.72 -3.74 5.09
CA GLY A 359 -8.63 -2.96 4.51
C GLY A 359 -7.29 -3.23 5.19
N MET A 360 -6.21 -3.41 4.40
CA MET A 360 -4.87 -3.74 4.88
C MET A 360 -3.78 -2.82 4.35
N GLY A 361 -3.33 -3.01 3.13
CA GLY A 361 -2.29 -2.20 2.50
C GLY A 361 -2.86 -1.00 1.74
N VAL A 362 -2.03 0.03 1.59
CA VAL A 362 -2.36 1.25 0.84
C VAL A 362 -1.19 1.65 -0.04
N GLY A 363 -1.47 1.85 -1.32
CA GLY A 363 -0.59 2.50 -2.28
C GLY A 363 -1.25 3.78 -2.79
N VAL A 364 -0.47 4.81 -3.08
CA VAL A 364 -0.94 6.09 -3.61
C VAL A 364 -0.11 6.47 -4.83
N ALA A 365 -0.75 6.92 -5.90
CA ALA A 365 -0.13 7.53 -7.09
C ALA A 365 -1.19 8.24 -7.93
N ASP A 366 -0.75 9.09 -8.81
CA ASP A 366 -1.54 9.65 -9.93
C ASP A 366 -1.47 8.63 -11.10
N TYR A 367 -2.34 7.60 -11.07
CA TYR A 367 -2.21 6.47 -12.00
C TYR A 367 -2.63 6.79 -13.43
N ASP A 368 -3.46 7.80 -13.64
CA ASP A 368 -3.92 8.23 -14.97
C ASP A 368 -3.34 9.57 -15.43
N CYS A 369 -2.40 10.11 -14.64
CA CYS A 369 -1.64 11.33 -14.92
C CYS A 369 -2.52 12.58 -15.11
N ASP A 370 -3.61 12.67 -14.33
CA ASP A 370 -4.53 13.81 -14.36
C ASP A 370 -4.15 14.93 -13.35
N GLY A 371 -3.17 14.66 -12.47
CA GLY A 371 -2.64 15.62 -11.48
C GLY A 371 -3.27 15.49 -10.10
N TRP A 372 -4.02 14.41 -9.84
CA TRP A 372 -4.61 14.08 -8.55
C TRP A 372 -4.11 12.72 -8.05
N LEU A 373 -3.88 12.61 -6.76
CA LEU A 373 -3.39 11.37 -6.18
C LEU A 373 -4.54 10.42 -5.87
N ASP A 374 -4.46 9.21 -6.41
CA ASP A 374 -5.43 8.12 -6.26
C ASP A 374 -4.99 7.12 -5.20
N ILE A 375 -5.93 6.32 -4.70
CA ILE A 375 -5.67 5.36 -3.63
C ILE A 375 -5.95 3.93 -4.10
N PHE A 376 -4.97 3.04 -4.00
CA PHE A 376 -5.17 1.60 -4.11
C PHE A 376 -5.12 0.96 -2.72
N LYS A 377 -6.20 0.28 -2.33
CA LYS A 377 -6.34 -0.38 -1.03
C LYS A 377 -6.54 -1.88 -1.21
N THR A 378 -5.73 -2.69 -0.52
CA THR A 378 -5.89 -4.15 -0.49
C THR A 378 -6.88 -4.60 0.58
N ASN A 379 -7.56 -5.72 0.35
CA ASN A 379 -8.58 -6.26 1.24
C ASN A 379 -8.45 -7.77 1.44
N PHE A 380 -9.26 -8.31 2.35
CA PHE A 380 -9.34 -9.75 2.64
C PHE A 380 -9.96 -10.54 1.49
N ALA A 381 -9.82 -11.87 1.53
CA ALA A 381 -10.46 -12.76 0.54
C ALA A 381 -11.99 -12.60 0.55
N ASP A 382 -12.58 -12.78 -0.62
CA ASP A 382 -13.98 -12.52 -0.96
C ASP A 382 -14.37 -11.02 -0.98
N ASP A 383 -13.49 -10.11 -0.51
CA ASP A 383 -13.53 -8.66 -0.78
C ASP A 383 -12.65 -8.33 -1.99
N THR A 384 -13.01 -7.31 -2.76
CA THR A 384 -12.17 -6.79 -3.85
C THR A 384 -11.19 -5.76 -3.33
N SER A 385 -9.94 -5.76 -3.84
CA SER A 385 -9.07 -4.58 -3.67
C SER A 385 -9.69 -3.37 -4.35
N ASN A 386 -9.58 -2.19 -3.73
CA ASN A 386 -10.19 -0.97 -4.25
C ASN A 386 -9.16 -0.08 -4.95
N LEU A 387 -9.57 0.49 -6.08
CA LEU A 387 -8.94 1.64 -6.69
C LEU A 387 -9.91 2.82 -6.59
N TYR A 388 -9.59 3.77 -5.73
CA TYR A 388 -10.35 5.00 -5.57
C TYR A 388 -9.69 6.09 -6.42
N HIS A 389 -10.35 6.46 -7.52
CA HIS A 389 -9.96 7.58 -8.36
C HIS A 389 -10.37 8.89 -7.71
N ASN A 390 -9.43 9.82 -7.60
CA ASN A 390 -9.65 11.15 -7.05
C ASN A 390 -10.29 12.06 -8.10
N ASN A 391 -11.51 12.51 -7.84
CA ASN A 391 -12.28 13.33 -8.80
C ASN A 391 -11.84 14.81 -8.86
N GLY A 392 -10.87 15.23 -8.04
CA GLY A 392 -10.38 16.61 -7.98
C GLY A 392 -11.32 17.61 -7.33
N ASP A 393 -12.37 17.15 -6.67
CA ASP A 393 -13.37 17.98 -5.99
C ASP A 393 -13.54 17.60 -4.50
N GLY A 394 -12.57 16.89 -3.93
CA GLY A 394 -12.60 16.37 -2.56
C GLY A 394 -13.37 15.05 -2.43
N THR A 395 -13.76 14.42 -3.55
CA THR A 395 -14.40 13.11 -3.57
C THR A 395 -13.61 12.09 -4.36
N PHE A 396 -13.88 10.81 -4.08
CA PHE A 396 -13.30 9.67 -4.76
C PHE A 396 -14.38 8.78 -5.36
N SER A 397 -14.09 8.18 -6.51
CA SER A 397 -14.91 7.16 -7.14
C SER A 397 -14.22 5.79 -7.06
N ASP A 398 -14.90 4.77 -6.54
CA ASP A 398 -14.39 3.39 -6.62
C ASP A 398 -14.51 2.89 -8.05
N VAL A 399 -13.37 2.80 -8.74
CA VAL A 399 -13.27 2.37 -10.15
C VAL A 399 -12.71 0.95 -10.29
N SER A 400 -12.61 0.18 -9.22
CA SER A 400 -11.93 -1.12 -9.15
C SER A 400 -12.33 -2.08 -10.27
N PHE A 401 -13.64 -2.24 -10.50
CA PHE A 401 -14.15 -3.11 -11.56
C PHE A 401 -13.96 -2.50 -12.95
N SER A 402 -14.27 -1.23 -13.12
CA SER A 402 -14.14 -0.54 -14.40
C SER A 402 -12.68 -0.40 -14.85
N ALA A 403 -11.77 -0.23 -13.90
CA ALA A 403 -10.33 -0.19 -14.15
C ALA A 403 -9.71 -1.58 -14.36
N GLY A 404 -10.38 -2.68 -13.96
CA GLY A 404 -9.92 -4.05 -14.18
C GLY A 404 -9.08 -4.65 -13.06
N VAL A 405 -9.00 -4.01 -11.88
CA VAL A 405 -8.25 -4.52 -10.71
C VAL A 405 -9.12 -5.28 -9.71
N GLY A 406 -10.45 -5.15 -9.78
CA GLY A 406 -11.43 -5.79 -8.88
C GLY A 406 -11.72 -7.27 -9.17
N ILE A 407 -10.85 -8.01 -9.87
CA ILE A 407 -11.15 -9.35 -10.40
C ILE A 407 -10.55 -10.51 -9.59
N ASN A 408 -9.56 -10.27 -8.76
CA ASN A 408 -8.79 -11.30 -8.05
C ASN A 408 -9.15 -11.35 -6.55
N ASN A 409 -10.44 -11.41 -6.23
CA ASN A 409 -10.94 -11.39 -4.86
C ASN A 409 -10.78 -12.70 -4.07
N GLN A 410 -10.23 -13.76 -4.69
CA GLN A 410 -9.98 -15.04 -4.01
C GLN A 410 -8.78 -14.99 -3.06
N TYR A 411 -7.94 -13.97 -3.15
CA TYR A 411 -6.72 -13.84 -2.36
C TYR A 411 -6.92 -12.91 -1.15
N VAL A 412 -6.24 -13.21 -0.05
CA VAL A 412 -6.04 -12.24 1.02
C VAL A 412 -4.87 -11.35 0.61
N ALA A 413 -5.15 -10.10 0.31
CA ALA A 413 -4.17 -9.15 -0.17
C ALA A 413 -3.62 -8.30 0.98
N TRP A 414 -2.31 -8.04 0.97
CA TRP A 414 -1.57 -7.32 2.00
C TRP A 414 -0.82 -6.13 1.43
N GLY A 415 0.51 -6.24 1.33
CA GLY A 415 1.34 -5.19 0.75
C GLY A 415 0.94 -4.86 -0.68
N CYS A 416 1.04 -3.58 -1.03
CA CYS A 416 0.81 -3.11 -2.39
C CYS A 416 1.60 -1.83 -2.64
N GLY A 417 1.78 -1.50 -3.90
CA GLY A 417 2.34 -0.23 -4.32
C GLY A 417 2.07 0.03 -5.79
N PHE A 418 2.13 1.29 -6.13
CA PHE A 418 2.27 1.71 -7.51
C PHE A 418 3.75 1.73 -7.87
N ILE A 419 4.09 1.10 -8.99
CA ILE A 419 5.44 1.04 -9.54
C ILE A 419 5.37 1.15 -11.06
N ASP A 420 6.26 1.89 -11.67
CA ASP A 420 6.43 1.84 -13.13
C ASP A 420 7.51 0.81 -13.44
N TYR A 421 7.10 -0.49 -13.47
CA TYR A 421 8.05 -1.59 -13.53
C TYR A 421 8.79 -1.72 -14.88
N ASP A 422 8.27 -1.13 -15.95
CA ASP A 422 8.89 -1.14 -17.27
C ASP A 422 9.28 0.25 -17.78
N ASN A 423 9.23 1.26 -16.90
CA ASN A 423 9.65 2.64 -17.15
C ASN A 423 8.91 3.31 -18.34
N ASP A 424 7.65 2.92 -18.61
CA ASP A 424 6.89 3.50 -19.72
C ASP A 424 6.18 4.83 -19.38
N GLY A 425 6.24 5.25 -18.12
CA GLY A 425 5.69 6.50 -17.62
C GLY A 425 4.28 6.37 -17.02
N TRP A 426 3.76 5.16 -16.87
CA TRP A 426 2.44 4.90 -16.29
C TRP A 426 2.59 4.00 -15.06
N PRO A 427 2.17 4.45 -13.87
CA PRO A 427 2.26 3.63 -12.66
C PRO A 427 1.43 2.36 -12.76
N ASP A 428 2.08 1.20 -12.65
CA ASP A 428 1.49 -0.12 -12.57
C ASP A 428 1.19 -0.48 -11.11
N ILE A 429 0.39 -1.52 -10.86
CA ILE A 429 0.09 -1.96 -9.50
C ILE A 429 0.73 -3.32 -9.23
N MET A 430 1.44 -3.44 -8.11
CA MET A 430 1.82 -4.72 -7.53
C MET A 430 1.05 -4.98 -6.25
N GLN A 431 0.51 -6.19 -6.11
CA GLN A 431 -0.25 -6.67 -4.95
C GLN A 431 0.36 -7.95 -4.40
N ILE A 432 0.62 -7.97 -3.10
CA ILE A 432 1.23 -9.08 -2.37
C ILE A 432 0.15 -9.83 -1.60
N ASN A 433 0.13 -11.15 -1.74
CA ASN A 433 -0.94 -12.00 -1.22
C ASN A 433 -0.43 -13.06 -0.24
N GLY A 434 -1.31 -13.47 0.67
CA GLY A 434 -1.05 -14.58 1.59
C GLY A 434 -2.20 -14.80 2.56
N HIS A 435 -2.76 -15.99 2.61
CA HIS A 435 -3.89 -16.27 3.49
C HIS A 435 -3.44 -16.28 4.96
N VAL A 436 -4.38 -16.09 5.88
CA VAL A 436 -4.13 -16.03 7.33
C VAL A 436 -4.32 -17.37 8.04
N TYR A 437 -5.02 -18.31 7.41
CA TYR A 437 -5.38 -19.59 7.97
C TYR A 437 -4.65 -20.74 7.28
N PRO A 438 -3.56 -21.29 7.84
CA PRO A 438 -2.89 -22.46 7.25
C PRO A 438 -3.78 -23.70 7.24
N GLU A 439 -4.78 -23.76 8.11
CA GLU A 439 -5.74 -24.86 8.23
C GLU A 439 -6.55 -25.10 6.95
N ILE A 440 -6.67 -24.11 6.07
CA ILE A 440 -7.45 -24.25 4.83
C ILE A 440 -6.81 -25.20 3.81
N ASP A 441 -5.49 -25.41 3.85
CA ASP A 441 -4.78 -26.21 2.85
C ASP A 441 -5.18 -27.69 2.84
N ILE A 442 -5.79 -28.19 3.90
CA ILE A 442 -6.31 -29.56 3.97
C ILE A 442 -7.77 -29.67 3.50
N HIS A 443 -8.37 -28.56 3.07
CA HIS A 443 -9.75 -28.46 2.60
C HIS A 443 -9.81 -27.95 1.17
N ASP A 444 -10.68 -28.53 0.34
CA ASP A 444 -10.90 -28.04 -1.02
C ASP A 444 -11.97 -26.94 -1.04
N ILE A 445 -11.56 -25.71 -0.74
CA ILE A 445 -12.42 -24.52 -0.71
C ILE A 445 -12.08 -23.50 -1.82
N GLY A 446 -11.22 -23.88 -2.76
CA GLY A 446 -10.76 -22.99 -3.84
C GLY A 446 -9.77 -21.90 -3.39
N GLN A 447 -9.25 -21.99 -2.16
CA GLN A 447 -8.26 -21.06 -1.59
C GLN A 447 -7.12 -21.84 -0.96
N ASN A 448 -5.92 -21.25 -0.93
CA ASN A 448 -4.71 -21.84 -0.33
C ASN A 448 -4.05 -20.85 0.63
N TYR A 449 -3.28 -21.35 1.58
CA TYR A 449 -2.52 -20.52 2.52
C TYR A 449 -1.43 -19.72 1.81
N LYS A 450 -0.67 -20.35 0.90
CA LYS A 450 0.35 -19.70 0.08
C LYS A 450 -0.25 -19.26 -1.25
N ASN A 451 -0.06 -18.00 -1.63
CA ASN A 451 -0.63 -17.38 -2.82
C ASN A 451 0.46 -16.74 -3.69
N PRO A 452 0.22 -16.58 -5.01
CA PRO A 452 1.12 -15.82 -5.89
C PRO A 452 0.97 -14.31 -5.62
N ARG A 453 1.92 -13.53 -6.09
CA ARG A 453 1.82 -12.07 -6.19
C ARG A 453 1.06 -11.70 -7.45
N LEU A 454 0.50 -10.49 -7.50
CA LEU A 454 -0.20 -9.98 -8.68
C LEU A 454 0.48 -8.72 -9.20
N VAL A 455 0.52 -8.60 -10.53
CA VAL A 455 0.97 -7.41 -11.24
C VAL A 455 -0.09 -7.00 -12.24
N TYR A 456 -0.56 -5.78 -12.11
CA TYR A 456 -1.53 -5.18 -13.02
C TYR A 456 -0.84 -4.10 -13.83
N LYS A 457 -0.66 -4.35 -15.14
CA LYS A 457 -0.09 -3.38 -16.09
C LYS A 457 -1.08 -2.27 -16.36
N ASN A 458 -0.65 -1.03 -16.16
CA ASN A 458 -1.39 0.16 -16.58
C ASN A 458 -1.37 0.29 -18.11
N LEU A 459 -2.52 0.54 -18.72
CA LEU A 459 -2.65 0.66 -20.17
C LEU A 459 -2.63 2.13 -20.65
N GLY A 460 -2.39 3.09 -19.77
CA GLY A 460 -2.36 4.52 -20.08
C GLY A 460 -3.71 5.12 -20.48
N ASN A 461 -4.80 4.47 -20.09
CA ASN A 461 -6.17 4.89 -20.42
C ASN A 461 -7.14 4.69 -19.24
N GLY A 462 -6.65 4.74 -18.02
CA GLY A 462 -7.42 4.51 -16.80
C GLY A 462 -7.79 3.05 -16.55
N LYS A 463 -7.14 2.09 -17.26
CA LYS A 463 -7.40 0.66 -17.12
C LYS A 463 -6.12 -0.14 -16.92
N PHE A 464 -6.27 -1.26 -16.24
CA PHE A 464 -5.21 -2.18 -15.93
C PHE A 464 -5.49 -3.57 -16.53
N LYS A 465 -4.41 -4.31 -16.77
CA LYS A 465 -4.44 -5.71 -17.22
C LYS A 465 -3.62 -6.57 -16.27
N ASP A 466 -4.19 -7.65 -15.78
CA ASP A 466 -3.44 -8.66 -15.03
C ASP A 466 -2.43 -9.34 -15.97
N VAL A 467 -1.14 -9.18 -15.66
CA VAL A 467 0.00 -9.75 -16.39
C VAL A 467 0.81 -10.72 -15.52
N SER A 468 0.36 -11.01 -14.31
CA SER A 468 1.08 -11.75 -13.27
C SER A 468 1.69 -13.07 -13.77
N SER A 469 0.96 -13.81 -14.61
CA SER A 469 1.41 -15.12 -15.12
C SER A 469 2.63 -15.06 -16.04
N THR A 470 2.99 -13.88 -16.54
CA THR A 470 4.08 -13.66 -17.49
C THR A 470 5.28 -12.92 -16.89
N MET A 471 5.21 -12.53 -15.61
CA MET A 471 6.18 -11.66 -14.95
C MET A 471 7.30 -12.42 -14.21
N GLY A 472 7.51 -13.69 -14.51
CA GLY A 472 8.60 -14.48 -13.96
C GLY A 472 8.29 -15.23 -12.67
N PRO A 473 9.27 -16.05 -12.21
CA PRO A 473 9.08 -16.91 -11.05
C PRO A 473 8.87 -16.12 -9.76
N GLY A 474 9.51 -14.96 -9.59
CA GLY A 474 9.34 -14.10 -8.43
C GLY A 474 7.88 -13.66 -8.20
N ILE A 475 7.05 -13.65 -9.24
CA ILE A 475 5.62 -13.33 -9.14
C ILE A 475 4.76 -14.58 -8.98
N THR A 476 5.07 -15.66 -9.73
CA THR A 476 4.21 -16.85 -9.78
C THR A 476 4.44 -17.83 -8.63
N GLU A 477 5.59 -17.79 -7.96
CA GLU A 477 5.86 -18.56 -6.75
C GLU A 477 4.91 -18.16 -5.62
N ARG A 478 4.57 -19.14 -4.77
CA ARG A 478 3.53 -18.99 -3.77
C ARG A 478 4.10 -18.91 -2.36
N PHE A 479 3.76 -17.86 -1.66
CA PHE A 479 4.10 -17.65 -0.26
C PHE A 479 2.88 -17.14 0.51
N SER A 480 2.93 -17.18 1.85
CA SER A 480 2.02 -16.40 2.67
C SER A 480 2.72 -15.08 3.03
N SER A 481 2.63 -14.11 2.12
CA SER A 481 3.38 -12.85 2.22
C SER A 481 2.59 -11.78 2.98
N ARG A 482 3.28 -10.72 3.46
CA ARG A 482 2.69 -9.57 4.19
C ARG A 482 3.25 -8.25 3.69
N GLY A 483 4.21 -7.67 4.42
CA GLY A 483 4.86 -6.42 4.08
C GLY A 483 5.59 -6.46 2.76
N ALA A 484 5.58 -5.34 2.04
CA ALA A 484 6.39 -5.12 0.86
C ALA A 484 6.94 -3.69 0.86
N ALA A 485 8.15 -3.52 0.33
CA ALA A 485 8.76 -2.23 0.04
C ALA A 485 9.29 -2.23 -1.39
N PHE A 486 9.22 -1.07 -2.01
CA PHE A 486 9.58 -0.84 -3.41
C PHE A 486 10.78 0.10 -3.47
N GLY A 487 11.78 -0.23 -4.28
CA GLY A 487 12.97 0.60 -4.43
C GLY A 487 14.00 -0.06 -5.34
N ASP A 488 14.87 0.72 -5.93
CA ASP A 488 15.96 0.29 -6.79
C ASP A 488 17.20 0.08 -5.91
N TYR A 489 17.41 -1.17 -5.44
CA TYR A 489 18.46 -1.48 -4.46
C TYR A 489 19.86 -1.57 -5.08
N ASP A 490 19.95 -1.83 -6.38
CA ASP A 490 21.24 -1.95 -7.10
C ASP A 490 21.54 -0.74 -8.01
N ASN A 491 20.69 0.28 -7.96
CA ASN A 491 20.81 1.55 -8.67
C ASN A 491 20.97 1.39 -10.20
N ASP A 492 20.29 0.40 -10.79
CA ASP A 492 20.33 0.14 -12.23
C ASP A 492 19.19 0.84 -13.01
N GLY A 493 18.21 1.40 -12.27
CA GLY A 493 17.16 2.26 -12.81
C GLY A 493 15.83 1.57 -13.04
N ASP A 494 15.64 0.38 -12.51
CA ASP A 494 14.30 -0.19 -12.39
C ASP A 494 13.91 -0.40 -10.91
N VAL A 495 12.63 -0.68 -10.68
CA VAL A 495 12.12 -0.80 -9.31
C VAL A 495 12.03 -2.26 -8.93
N ASP A 496 12.76 -2.61 -7.87
CA ASP A 496 12.78 -3.92 -7.23
C ASP A 496 11.78 -3.99 -6.07
N VAL A 497 11.54 -5.21 -5.57
CA VAL A 497 10.56 -5.43 -4.52
C VAL A 497 11.10 -6.32 -3.41
N LEU A 498 11.10 -5.82 -2.20
CA LEU A 498 11.41 -6.58 -1.00
C LEU A 498 10.10 -7.02 -0.33
N ILE A 499 9.98 -8.30 0.03
CA ILE A 499 8.73 -8.87 0.56
C ILE A 499 9.02 -9.72 1.79
N LEU A 500 8.20 -9.59 2.81
CA LEU A 500 8.26 -10.41 4.00
C LEU A 500 7.27 -11.58 3.91
N ASN A 501 7.79 -12.81 4.07
CA ASN A 501 7.02 -14.03 4.01
C ASN A 501 6.85 -14.64 5.40
N MET A 502 5.64 -15.09 5.72
CA MET A 502 5.30 -15.67 7.02
C MET A 502 6.00 -17.00 7.25
N SER A 503 6.82 -17.07 8.30
CA SER A 503 7.56 -18.28 8.68
C SER A 503 8.45 -18.85 7.55
N ASP A 504 8.92 -17.96 6.67
CA ASP A 504 9.78 -18.29 5.52
C ASP A 504 10.88 -17.22 5.37
N LEU A 505 11.81 -17.40 4.44
CA LEU A 505 12.80 -16.38 4.08
C LEU A 505 12.09 -15.17 3.44
N PRO A 506 12.62 -13.96 3.56
CA PRO A 506 12.16 -12.84 2.76
C PRO A 506 12.39 -13.12 1.28
N SER A 507 11.65 -12.44 0.42
CA SER A 507 11.92 -12.40 -1.02
C SER A 507 12.50 -11.05 -1.39
N LEU A 508 13.56 -11.02 -2.19
CA LEU A 508 14.08 -9.83 -2.86
C LEU A 508 13.89 -10.06 -4.36
N LEU A 509 12.86 -9.45 -4.91
CA LEU A 509 12.53 -9.60 -6.32
C LEU A 509 13.28 -8.55 -7.12
N ARG A 510 14.34 -8.97 -7.79
CA ARG A 510 15.04 -8.12 -8.74
C ARG A 510 14.21 -8.01 -10.03
N ASN A 511 14.03 -6.80 -10.50
CA ASN A 511 13.40 -6.52 -11.77
C ASN A 511 14.44 -6.67 -12.89
N ASP A 512 14.29 -7.67 -13.75
CA ASP A 512 15.17 -7.87 -14.89
C ASP A 512 14.51 -7.31 -16.15
N GLY A 513 14.95 -6.15 -16.62
CA GLY A 513 14.55 -5.55 -17.90
C GLY A 513 13.70 -4.28 -17.85
N GLY A 514 13.34 -3.78 -16.70
CA GLY A 514 12.62 -2.51 -16.54
C GLY A 514 13.43 -1.32 -17.04
N SER A 515 14.73 -1.31 -16.78
CA SER A 515 15.67 -0.23 -17.17
C SER A 515 15.98 -0.15 -18.68
N GLN A 516 15.31 -0.92 -19.53
CA GLN A 516 15.45 -0.78 -21.01
C GLN A 516 14.79 0.50 -21.57
N GLN A 517 13.85 1.11 -20.84
CA GLN A 517 13.32 2.43 -21.14
C GLN A 517 14.01 3.50 -20.27
N ASN A 518 13.82 4.77 -20.63
CA ASN A 518 14.44 5.86 -19.89
C ASN A 518 13.69 6.10 -18.56
N TRP A 519 14.43 6.55 -17.57
CA TRP A 519 13.95 6.81 -16.23
C TRP A 519 14.67 8.01 -15.59
N ILE A 520 14.15 8.51 -14.49
CA ILE A 520 14.84 9.43 -13.59
C ILE A 520 14.46 9.12 -12.14
N LYS A 521 15.44 9.15 -11.26
CA LYS A 521 15.22 9.03 -9.82
C LYS A 521 15.63 10.31 -9.12
N ILE A 522 14.82 10.80 -8.17
CA ILE A 522 14.99 12.11 -7.56
C ILE A 522 15.08 11.95 -6.04
N LYS A 523 16.24 12.28 -5.45
CA LYS A 523 16.43 12.45 -4.00
C LYS A 523 16.24 13.92 -3.67
N LEU A 524 15.31 14.24 -2.78
CA LEU A 524 15.11 15.59 -2.27
C LEU A 524 15.79 15.75 -0.92
N ILE A 525 16.30 16.94 -0.63
CA ILE A 525 16.91 17.28 0.65
C ILE A 525 16.36 18.64 1.09
N GLY A 526 15.60 18.65 2.17
CA GLY A 526 15.09 19.87 2.80
C GLY A 526 16.19 20.69 3.46
N THR A 527 15.99 21.98 3.50
CA THR A 527 16.83 22.94 4.23
C THR A 527 16.02 23.89 5.10
N LYS A 528 14.74 24.07 4.77
CA LYS A 528 13.75 24.86 5.51
C LYS A 528 12.53 24.00 5.87
N CYS A 529 12.22 23.03 5.05
CA CYS A 529 11.34 21.95 5.44
C CYS A 529 12.12 20.84 6.14
N ASN A 530 11.43 19.79 6.59
CA ASN A 530 12.08 18.62 7.17
C ASN A 530 13.17 18.08 6.22
N ARG A 531 14.23 17.55 6.79
CA ARG A 531 15.45 17.18 6.06
C ARG A 531 15.22 16.09 5.01
N THR A 532 14.35 15.14 5.32
CA THR A 532 13.96 14.05 4.42
C THR A 532 13.04 14.54 3.27
N ALA A 533 12.54 15.78 3.36
CA ALA A 533 11.60 16.40 2.41
C ALA A 533 10.25 15.65 2.29
N ILE A 534 9.83 14.91 3.33
CA ILE A 534 8.50 14.26 3.36
C ILE A 534 7.42 15.33 3.19
N GLY A 535 6.45 15.08 2.29
CA GLY A 535 5.42 16.01 1.86
C GLY A 535 5.84 16.91 0.68
N ALA A 536 7.07 16.78 0.16
CA ALA A 536 7.47 17.50 -1.05
C ALA A 536 6.90 16.82 -2.30
N ARG A 537 6.14 17.59 -3.12
CA ARG A 537 5.57 17.12 -4.36
C ARG A 537 6.48 17.42 -5.54
N VAL A 538 6.70 16.41 -6.37
CA VAL A 538 7.49 16.52 -7.60
C VAL A 538 6.57 16.32 -8.81
N ARG A 539 6.72 17.18 -9.80
CA ARG A 539 6.11 17.01 -11.12
C ARG A 539 7.21 16.87 -12.17
N VAL A 540 7.14 15.79 -12.93
CA VAL A 540 8.06 15.49 -14.05
C VAL A 540 7.31 15.58 -15.36
N VAL A 541 7.83 16.36 -16.32
CA VAL A 541 7.22 16.58 -17.63
C VAL A 541 8.15 16.13 -18.76
N THR A 542 7.63 15.31 -19.66
CA THR A 542 8.28 14.89 -20.90
C THR A 542 7.29 15.08 -22.08
N GLY A 543 7.55 16.06 -22.93
CA GLY A 543 6.66 16.41 -24.02
C GLY A 543 5.27 16.82 -23.53
N LYS A 544 4.27 15.97 -23.71
CA LYS A 544 2.89 16.19 -23.24
C LYS A 544 2.54 15.36 -22.00
N HIS A 545 3.39 14.43 -21.62
CA HIS A 545 3.18 13.58 -20.47
C HIS A 545 3.65 14.26 -19.20
N SER A 546 2.85 14.22 -18.16
CA SER A 546 3.13 14.85 -16.88
C SER A 546 2.79 13.87 -15.76
N GLN A 547 3.74 13.57 -14.92
CA GLN A 547 3.59 12.68 -13.76
C GLN A 547 3.80 13.48 -12.49
N ILE A 548 3.11 13.13 -11.42
CA ILE A 548 3.35 13.68 -10.08
C ILE A 548 3.57 12.55 -9.08
N ASP A 549 4.35 12.84 -8.05
CA ASP A 549 4.50 12.00 -6.87
C ASP A 549 4.94 12.84 -5.68
N GLU A 550 4.82 12.30 -4.46
CA GLU A 550 5.24 12.95 -3.21
C GLU A 550 6.19 12.08 -2.40
N VAL A 551 7.17 12.70 -1.76
CA VAL A 551 7.99 12.01 -0.76
C VAL A 551 7.12 11.69 0.45
N HIS A 552 7.03 10.41 0.80
CA HIS A 552 6.17 9.94 1.89
C HIS A 552 6.86 8.93 2.80
N SER A 553 6.38 8.84 4.01
CA SER A 553 6.82 7.85 5.00
C SER A 553 5.69 6.86 5.29
N GLY A 554 6.04 5.58 5.47
CA GLY A 554 5.07 4.51 5.65
C GLY A 554 4.44 4.03 4.33
N GLY A 555 3.30 3.34 4.41
CA GLY A 555 2.55 2.84 3.25
C GLY A 555 2.68 1.33 3.02
N SER A 556 2.32 0.86 1.84
CA SER A 556 2.15 -0.56 1.50
C SER A 556 1.31 -1.27 2.59
N VAL A 557 1.89 -2.21 3.35
CA VAL A 557 1.33 -2.61 4.65
C VAL A 557 2.43 -2.56 5.71
N MET A 558 2.29 -1.64 6.68
CA MET A 558 3.22 -1.51 7.82
C MET A 558 4.69 -1.37 7.41
N SER A 559 4.99 -0.87 6.20
CA SER A 559 6.32 -0.92 5.57
C SER A 559 6.76 0.45 5.09
N GLN A 560 8.04 0.57 4.72
CA GLN A 560 8.64 1.78 4.17
C GLN A 560 9.35 1.46 2.84
N SER A 561 8.94 2.14 1.78
CA SER A 561 9.62 2.13 0.47
C SER A 561 10.74 3.15 0.39
N ASP A 562 11.53 3.11 -0.70
CA ASP A 562 12.56 4.12 -1.03
C ASP A 562 11.96 5.54 -0.96
N LEU A 563 12.61 6.44 -0.25
CA LEU A 563 12.21 7.85 -0.17
C LEU A 563 12.57 8.66 -1.43
N ARG A 564 13.36 8.08 -2.33
CA ARG A 564 13.67 8.68 -3.63
C ARG A 564 12.51 8.41 -4.57
N LEU A 565 12.02 9.44 -5.24
CA LEU A 565 10.93 9.32 -6.22
C LEU A 565 11.45 8.78 -7.54
N HIS A 566 10.75 7.81 -8.12
CA HIS A 566 11.09 7.18 -9.38
C HIS A 566 10.06 7.51 -10.46
N PHE A 567 10.54 7.94 -11.64
CA PHE A 567 9.69 8.24 -12.79
C PHE A 567 10.21 7.54 -14.03
N GLY A 568 9.41 6.66 -14.62
CA GLY A 568 9.65 6.16 -15.96
C GLY A 568 9.39 7.24 -17.00
N LEU A 569 10.18 7.26 -18.04
CA LEU A 569 10.16 8.32 -19.06
C LEU A 569 9.90 7.76 -20.47
N GLY A 570 9.69 6.44 -20.59
CA GLY A 570 9.55 5.79 -21.87
C GLY A 570 10.76 6.03 -22.77
N LYS A 571 10.52 6.58 -23.93
CA LYS A 571 11.57 6.92 -24.92
C LYS A 571 11.97 8.39 -24.91
N ALA A 572 11.53 9.16 -23.93
CA ALA A 572 11.85 10.59 -23.90
C ALA A 572 13.37 10.82 -23.75
N PRO A 573 14.02 11.56 -24.64
CA PRO A 573 15.46 11.76 -24.62
C PRO A 573 15.91 12.76 -23.56
N VAL A 574 14.99 13.47 -22.94
CA VAL A 574 15.23 14.52 -21.95
C VAL A 574 13.99 14.70 -21.09
N VAL A 575 14.17 15.07 -19.82
CA VAL A 575 13.12 15.60 -18.96
C VAL A 575 13.03 17.10 -19.23
N ASP A 576 11.90 17.53 -19.79
CA ASP A 576 11.71 18.94 -20.16
C ASP A 576 11.64 19.84 -18.93
N LEU A 577 10.97 19.35 -17.87
CA LEU A 577 10.77 20.10 -16.62
C LEU A 577 10.64 19.15 -15.43
N ILE A 578 11.34 19.48 -14.35
CA ILE A 578 11.09 19.00 -13.00
C ILE A 578 10.63 20.21 -12.18
N GLU A 579 9.45 20.10 -11.55
CA GLU A 579 8.98 21.08 -10.58
C GLU A 579 8.95 20.41 -9.20
N VAL A 580 9.52 21.06 -8.19
CA VAL A 580 9.50 20.63 -6.79
C VAL A 580 8.74 21.66 -5.98
N LYS A 581 7.60 21.27 -5.41
CA LYS A 581 6.83 22.07 -4.42
C LYS A 581 7.25 21.63 -3.02
N TRP A 582 7.95 22.50 -2.30
CA TRP A 582 8.45 22.22 -0.96
C TRP A 582 7.35 22.36 0.11
N PRO A 583 7.21 21.40 1.06
CA PRO A 583 6.02 21.30 1.91
C PRO A 583 5.86 22.49 2.87
N THR A 584 6.90 22.90 3.58
CA THR A 584 6.83 23.98 4.57
C THR A 584 6.71 25.35 3.92
N THR A 585 7.54 25.63 2.90
CA THR A 585 7.61 26.96 2.28
C THR A 585 6.62 27.19 1.15
N GLN A 586 6.03 26.13 0.61
CA GLN A 586 5.17 26.11 -0.60
C GLN A 586 5.83 26.72 -1.83
N LYS A 587 7.15 26.90 -1.80
CA LYS A 587 7.91 27.37 -2.96
C LYS A 587 8.00 26.28 -4.02
N ILE A 588 7.86 26.70 -5.28
CA ILE A 588 8.08 25.82 -6.42
C ILE A 588 9.44 26.18 -7.03
N GLU A 589 10.32 25.19 -7.08
CA GLU A 589 11.58 25.26 -7.82
C GLU A 589 11.45 24.48 -9.12
N LYS A 590 12.11 24.98 -10.19
CA LYS A 590 11.97 24.43 -11.53
C LYS A 590 13.35 24.17 -12.13
N PHE A 591 13.51 22.97 -12.69
CA PHE A 591 14.73 22.52 -13.35
C PHE A 591 14.36 22.00 -14.74
N SER A 592 15.03 22.48 -15.77
CA SER A 592 14.68 22.17 -17.15
C SER A 592 15.81 21.43 -17.85
N GLN A 593 15.45 20.62 -18.86
CA GLN A 593 16.39 19.91 -19.73
C GLN A 593 17.34 18.99 -18.97
N VAL A 594 16.78 18.23 -18.01
CA VAL A 594 17.54 17.26 -17.21
C VAL A 594 17.69 15.96 -18.02
N LYS A 595 18.90 15.38 -18.01
CA LYS A 595 19.16 14.12 -18.73
C LYS A 595 18.45 12.96 -18.05
N PRO A 596 17.95 11.97 -18.80
CA PRO A 596 17.41 10.73 -18.26
C PRO A 596 18.53 9.78 -17.79
N ASN A 597 18.11 8.64 -17.21
CA ASN A 597 18.94 7.51 -16.79
C ASN A 597 20.01 7.91 -15.76
N GLN A 598 19.56 8.64 -14.73
CA GLN A 598 20.41 9.07 -13.63
C GLN A 598 19.60 9.31 -12.35
N ILE A 599 20.29 9.20 -11.23
CA ILE A 599 19.80 9.61 -9.93
C ILE A 599 20.22 11.05 -9.71
N VAL A 600 19.27 11.94 -9.44
CA VAL A 600 19.54 13.36 -9.19
C VAL A 600 19.23 13.71 -7.75
N ILE A 601 20.01 14.65 -7.19
CA ILE A 601 19.82 15.21 -5.87
C ILE A 601 19.45 16.68 -6.03
N ILE A 602 18.31 17.07 -5.46
CA ILE A 602 17.82 18.44 -5.45
C ILE A 602 17.73 18.89 -3.98
N ARG A 603 18.50 19.94 -3.65
CA ARG A 603 18.45 20.56 -2.32
C ARG A 603 17.58 21.81 -2.38
N GLU A 604 16.70 21.97 -1.38
CA GLU A 604 15.85 23.15 -1.28
C GLU A 604 16.67 24.44 -1.32
N GLY A 605 16.31 25.34 -2.25
CA GLY A 605 16.95 26.64 -2.42
C GLY A 605 18.29 26.64 -3.14
N SER A 606 18.77 25.49 -3.62
CA SER A 606 20.07 25.44 -4.34
C SER A 606 19.99 26.00 -5.75
N GLY A 607 18.82 25.90 -6.41
CA GLY A 607 18.64 26.27 -7.81
C GLY A 607 19.42 25.40 -8.79
N SER A 608 19.98 24.27 -8.36
CA SER A 608 20.78 23.33 -9.15
C SER A 608 20.34 21.88 -8.93
N VAL A 609 20.66 21.03 -9.89
CA VAL A 609 20.51 19.58 -9.83
C VAL A 609 21.89 18.95 -9.78
N ASP A 610 22.17 18.22 -8.73
CA ASP A 610 23.40 17.43 -8.61
C ASP A 610 23.11 15.99 -9.08
N VAL A 611 24.11 15.35 -9.69
CA VAL A 611 23.98 13.96 -10.16
C VAL A 611 24.69 13.04 -9.17
N PHE A 612 23.95 12.08 -8.63
CA PHE A 612 24.55 11.02 -7.85
C PHE A 612 25.29 10.03 -8.76
N ASN A 613 26.53 9.75 -8.44
CA ASN A 613 27.32 8.76 -9.18
C ASN A 613 27.57 7.53 -8.30
N PRO A 614 26.82 6.43 -8.49
CA PRO A 614 26.97 5.24 -7.66
C PRO A 614 28.34 4.55 -7.79
N LYS A 615 29.14 4.91 -8.80
CA LYS A 615 30.50 4.39 -9.03
C LYS A 615 31.60 5.29 -8.47
N ALA A 616 31.28 6.48 -7.97
CA ALA A 616 32.25 7.34 -7.29
C ALA A 616 32.46 6.79 -5.86
N LYS A 617 33.73 6.45 -5.55
CA LYS A 617 34.16 6.06 -4.20
C LYS A 617 34.43 7.29 -3.37
#